data_1cd4b09c3337edc15f24a4fdda120769
#
_entry.id   1cd4b09c3337edc15f24a4fdda120769
#
_cell.length_a   1.000
_cell.length_b   1.000
_cell.length_c   1.000
_cell.angle_alpha   90.00
_cell.angle_beta   90.00
_cell.angle_gamma   90.00
#
_symmetry.space_group_name_H-M   'P 1'
#
loop_
_entity.id
_entity.type
_entity.pdbx_description
1 polymer ?
#
loop_
_entity_poly.entity_id
_entity_poly.type
_entity_poly.pdbx_seq_one_letter_code
_entity_poly.pdbx_strand_id
1 'polypeptide(L)'
;MAKKKATTVSVKDRLRALYQLQMIDSQVDNIRIVRGELPLEIEDLEDLLAGLQTRLEKLNSELDAVNNEILAKKNANLDAEALVKKYEKQLKNIKNNREFSSLTKELEYKTLEIQLNEKQMTELQAKTLHKDEVINEVKAQVADREEELAIKNKELAAIVKETEKEEKALMKKSEKAKEIIEERLLASYNRIRSKTKNGIAVVSIEREASEGYKIPPQR
;
A
#
# COMPACT_ATOMS: atom_id res chain seq x y z
N MET A 1 43.21 -57.15 -4.35
CA MET A 1 42.83 -55.90 -3.67
C MET A 1 43.46 -54.73 -4.42
N ALA A 2 42.68 -54.05 -5.31
CA ALA A 2 43.20 -52.93 -6.08
C ALA A 2 43.01 -51.66 -5.26
N LYS A 3 44.12 -51.02 -4.82
CA LYS A 3 44.17 -49.71 -4.22
C LYS A 3 43.62 -48.67 -5.25
N LYS A 4 42.44 -48.15 -5.01
CA LYS A 4 41.94 -46.94 -5.69
C LYS A 4 42.99 -45.84 -5.46
N LYS A 5 43.70 -45.42 -6.53
CA LYS A 5 44.54 -44.24 -6.53
C LYS A 5 43.63 -43.04 -6.22
N ALA A 6 43.81 -42.47 -5.03
CA ALA A 6 43.24 -41.17 -4.71
C ALA A 6 43.92 -40.16 -5.65
N THR A 7 43.24 -39.75 -6.71
CA THR A 7 43.62 -38.60 -7.53
C THR A 7 43.57 -37.39 -6.63
N THR A 8 44.74 -36.90 -6.22
CA THR A 8 44.87 -35.63 -5.46
C THR A 8 44.44 -34.53 -6.38
N VAL A 9 43.14 -34.13 -6.25
CA VAL A 9 42.57 -32.98 -6.95
C VAL A 9 43.42 -31.76 -6.59
N SER A 10 43.95 -31.06 -7.60
CA SER A 10 44.78 -29.87 -7.43
C SER A 10 44.06 -28.81 -6.59
N VAL A 11 44.78 -28.03 -5.78
CA VAL A 11 44.24 -26.90 -5.02
C VAL A 11 43.50 -25.93 -5.96
N LYS A 12 44.03 -25.73 -7.17
CA LYS A 12 43.39 -24.91 -8.22
C LYS A 12 42.02 -25.46 -8.62
N ASP A 13 41.90 -26.76 -8.76
CA ASP A 13 40.63 -27.39 -9.19
C ASP A 13 39.59 -27.33 -8.06
N ARG A 14 40.01 -27.45 -6.81
CA ARG A 14 39.15 -27.30 -5.63
C ARG A 14 38.60 -25.88 -5.50
N LEU A 15 39.46 -24.86 -5.67
CA LEU A 15 39.04 -23.45 -5.64
C LEU A 15 38.12 -23.12 -6.81
N ARG A 16 38.38 -23.66 -7.99
CA ARG A 16 37.52 -23.49 -9.16
C ARG A 16 36.12 -24.10 -8.93
N ALA A 17 36.07 -25.29 -8.31
CA ALA A 17 34.81 -25.93 -7.96
C ALA A 17 33.99 -25.12 -6.93
N LEU A 18 34.66 -24.55 -5.91
CA LEU A 18 34.04 -23.66 -4.94
C LEU A 18 33.52 -22.38 -5.58
N TYR A 19 34.27 -21.78 -6.51
CA TYR A 19 33.84 -20.60 -7.24
C TYR A 19 32.63 -20.90 -8.12
N GLN A 20 32.61 -22.03 -8.82
CA GLN A 20 31.46 -22.47 -9.61
C GLN A 20 30.21 -22.69 -8.73
N LEU A 21 30.40 -23.32 -7.55
CA LEU A 21 29.31 -23.47 -6.58
C LEU A 21 28.76 -22.10 -6.13
N GLN A 22 29.65 -21.16 -5.81
CA GLN A 22 29.26 -19.81 -5.43
C GLN A 22 28.45 -19.11 -6.51
N MET A 23 28.83 -19.21 -7.78
CA MET A 23 28.09 -18.62 -8.90
C MET A 23 26.67 -19.18 -8.99
N ILE A 24 26.52 -20.49 -8.80
CA ILE A 24 25.19 -21.13 -8.79
C ILE A 24 24.37 -20.68 -7.59
N ASP A 25 24.96 -20.70 -6.41
CA ASP A 25 24.28 -20.32 -5.18
C ASP A 25 23.91 -18.84 -5.18
N SER A 26 24.73 -17.94 -5.78
CA SER A 26 24.42 -16.52 -5.93
C SER A 26 23.23 -16.29 -6.88
N GLN A 27 23.09 -17.09 -7.93
CA GLN A 27 21.92 -17.05 -8.80
C GLN A 27 20.66 -17.47 -8.04
N VAL A 28 20.72 -18.48 -7.17
CA VAL A 28 19.61 -18.88 -6.31
C VAL A 28 19.21 -17.75 -5.34
N ASP A 29 20.22 -17.09 -4.74
CA ASP A 29 19.96 -15.99 -3.83
C ASP A 29 19.32 -14.80 -4.53
N ASN A 30 19.76 -14.44 -5.73
CA ASN A 30 19.14 -13.38 -6.52
C ASN A 30 17.67 -13.67 -6.83
N ILE A 31 17.34 -14.90 -7.21
CA ILE A 31 15.95 -15.33 -7.40
C ILE A 31 15.12 -15.13 -6.12
N ARG A 32 15.69 -15.48 -4.96
CA ARG A 32 15.01 -15.35 -3.67
C ARG A 32 14.84 -13.90 -3.24
N ILE A 33 15.82 -13.04 -3.53
CA ILE A 33 15.74 -11.59 -3.26
C ILE A 33 14.58 -10.97 -4.07
N VAL A 34 14.57 -11.22 -5.39
CA VAL A 34 13.50 -10.70 -6.27
C VAL A 34 12.12 -11.18 -5.83
N ARG A 35 11.99 -12.46 -5.44
CA ARG A 35 10.73 -12.98 -4.89
C ARG A 35 10.36 -12.38 -3.54
N GLY A 36 11.32 -11.92 -2.75
CA GLY A 36 11.09 -11.34 -1.43
C GLY A 36 10.71 -9.85 -1.49
N GLU A 37 11.16 -9.11 -2.50
CA GLU A 37 10.88 -7.68 -2.64
C GLU A 37 9.45 -7.41 -3.16
N LEU A 38 8.99 -8.16 -4.17
CA LEU A 38 7.65 -7.98 -4.77
C LEU A 38 6.49 -8.17 -3.77
N PRO A 39 6.47 -9.18 -2.88
CA PRO A 39 5.41 -9.29 -1.88
C PRO A 39 5.35 -8.11 -0.92
N LEU A 40 6.48 -7.50 -0.56
CA LEU A 40 6.52 -6.30 0.29
C LEU A 40 5.91 -5.10 -0.41
N GLU A 41 6.21 -4.91 -1.70
CA GLU A 41 5.58 -3.85 -2.51
C GLU A 41 4.06 -4.04 -2.62
N ILE A 42 3.59 -5.29 -2.72
CA ILE A 42 2.16 -5.63 -2.75
C ILE A 42 1.51 -5.31 -1.41
N GLU A 43 2.14 -5.69 -0.29
CA GLU A 43 1.66 -5.41 1.06
C GLU A 43 1.55 -3.88 1.30
N ASP A 44 2.56 -3.11 0.89
CA ASP A 44 2.53 -1.65 0.97
C ASP A 44 1.38 -1.04 0.14
N LEU A 45 1.11 -1.58 -1.06
CA LEU A 45 -0.02 -1.15 -1.90
C LEU A 45 -1.38 -1.52 -1.29
N GLU A 46 -1.51 -2.70 -0.70
CA GLU A 46 -2.72 -3.14 0.01
C GLU A 46 -3.01 -2.26 1.22
N ASP A 47 -2.00 -1.89 2.00
CA ASP A 47 -2.12 -0.98 3.14
C ASP A 47 -2.53 0.44 2.70
N LEU A 48 -1.94 0.95 1.62
CA LEU A 48 -2.33 2.24 1.03
C LEU A 48 -3.79 2.22 0.56
N LEU A 49 -4.21 1.15 -0.09
CA LEU A 49 -5.57 0.97 -0.59
C LEU A 49 -6.57 0.90 0.55
N ALA A 50 -6.28 0.16 1.62
CA ALA A 50 -7.09 0.10 2.83
C ALA A 50 -7.24 1.49 3.49
N GLY A 51 -6.15 2.27 3.53
CA GLY A 51 -6.16 3.65 4.01
C GLY A 51 -7.06 4.57 3.18
N LEU A 52 -6.99 4.47 1.84
CA LEU A 52 -7.84 5.25 0.93
C LEU A 52 -9.31 4.84 1.05
N GLN A 53 -9.63 3.56 1.18
CA GLN A 53 -10.99 3.05 1.38
C GLN A 53 -11.59 3.58 2.69
N THR A 54 -10.82 3.52 3.79
CA THR A 54 -11.24 4.08 5.09
C THR A 54 -11.52 5.59 4.99
N ARG A 55 -10.67 6.32 4.25
CA ARG A 55 -10.87 7.75 3.98
C ARG A 55 -12.14 8.00 3.18
N LEU A 56 -12.41 7.17 2.17
CA LEU A 56 -13.61 7.26 1.34
C LEU A 56 -14.88 7.03 2.16
N GLU A 57 -14.89 6.02 3.04
CA GLU A 57 -16.00 5.74 3.94
C GLU A 57 -16.28 6.93 4.88
N LYS A 58 -15.22 7.52 5.44
CA LYS A 58 -15.35 8.70 6.29
C LYS A 58 -15.93 9.89 5.53
N LEU A 59 -15.44 10.18 4.32
CA LEU A 59 -15.95 11.27 3.48
C LEU A 59 -17.41 11.07 3.10
N ASN A 60 -17.82 9.84 2.75
CA ASN A 60 -19.21 9.51 2.48
C ASN A 60 -20.10 9.72 3.73
N SER A 61 -19.66 9.27 4.90
CA SER A 61 -20.39 9.49 6.16
C SER A 61 -20.54 10.98 6.48
N GLU A 62 -19.51 11.79 6.24
CA GLU A 62 -19.57 13.25 6.40
C GLU A 62 -20.50 13.91 5.38
N LEU A 63 -20.56 13.41 4.15
CA LEU A 63 -21.48 13.87 3.11
C LEU A 63 -22.93 13.57 3.50
N ASP A 64 -23.20 12.35 3.98
CA ASP A 64 -24.52 11.95 4.45
C ASP A 64 -24.98 12.81 5.63
N ALA A 65 -24.08 13.15 6.55
CA ALA A 65 -24.41 14.07 7.66
C ALA A 65 -24.82 15.45 7.15
N VAL A 66 -24.10 16.03 6.18
CA VAL A 66 -24.44 17.32 5.57
C VAL A 66 -25.78 17.24 4.83
N ASN A 67 -26.03 16.17 4.09
CA ASN A 67 -27.30 15.97 3.39
C ASN A 67 -28.49 15.85 4.35
N ASN A 68 -28.30 15.16 5.48
CA ASN A 68 -29.31 15.05 6.53
C ASN A 68 -29.60 16.44 7.17
N GLU A 69 -28.57 17.28 7.36
CA GLU A 69 -28.74 18.64 7.85
C GLU A 69 -29.52 19.51 6.87
N ILE A 70 -29.23 19.44 5.57
CA ILE A 70 -29.99 20.11 4.52
C ILE A 70 -31.46 19.67 4.57
N LEU A 71 -31.73 18.37 4.68
CA LEU A 71 -33.08 17.83 4.77
C LEU A 71 -33.82 18.34 6.01
N ALA A 72 -33.16 18.38 7.16
CA ALA A 72 -33.72 18.92 8.40
C ALA A 72 -34.08 20.41 8.27
N LYS A 73 -33.19 21.22 7.66
CA LYS A 73 -33.46 22.64 7.39
C LYS A 73 -34.60 22.85 6.41
N LYS A 74 -34.70 22.02 5.37
CA LYS A 74 -35.81 22.04 4.41
C LYS A 74 -37.15 21.74 5.07
N ASN A 75 -37.20 20.71 5.94
CA ASN A 75 -38.43 20.39 6.68
C ASN A 75 -38.81 21.51 7.65
N ALA A 76 -37.83 22.08 8.37
CA ALA A 76 -38.08 23.25 9.26
C ALA A 76 -38.64 24.44 8.48
N ASN A 77 -38.18 24.70 7.27
CA ASN A 77 -38.72 25.74 6.42
C ASN A 77 -40.17 25.46 6.00
N LEU A 78 -40.50 24.22 5.62
CA LEU A 78 -41.88 23.84 5.29
C LEU A 78 -42.84 24.06 6.47
N ASP A 79 -42.40 23.70 7.69
CA ASP A 79 -43.18 23.91 8.90
C ASP A 79 -43.34 25.42 9.22
N ALA A 80 -42.27 26.20 9.07
CA ALA A 80 -42.29 27.65 9.27
C ALA A 80 -43.19 28.35 8.24
N GLU A 81 -43.15 27.98 6.98
CA GLU A 81 -44.04 28.50 5.94
C GLU A 81 -45.53 28.20 6.23
N ALA A 82 -45.82 26.99 6.72
CA ALA A 82 -47.18 26.64 7.13
C ALA A 82 -47.68 27.51 8.29
N LEU A 83 -46.78 27.81 9.25
CA LEU A 83 -47.08 28.72 10.37
C LEU A 83 -47.27 30.17 9.88
N VAL A 84 -46.42 30.65 8.99
CA VAL A 84 -46.56 32.00 8.37
C VAL A 84 -47.93 32.14 7.72
N LYS A 85 -48.34 31.19 6.86
CA LYS A 85 -49.65 31.19 6.23
C LYS A 85 -50.81 31.17 7.23
N LYS A 86 -50.64 30.46 8.36
CA LYS A 86 -51.61 30.43 9.43
C LYS A 86 -51.72 31.78 10.16
N TYR A 87 -50.57 32.39 10.49
CA TYR A 87 -50.51 33.67 11.17
C TYR A 87 -51.04 34.81 10.28
N GLU A 88 -50.73 34.81 8.99
CA GLU A 88 -51.33 35.76 8.04
C GLU A 88 -52.85 35.70 7.99
N LYS A 89 -53.43 34.49 8.02
CA LYS A 89 -54.90 34.31 8.09
C LYS A 89 -55.47 34.81 9.41
N GLN A 90 -54.78 34.57 10.52
CA GLN A 90 -55.22 35.03 11.84
C GLN A 90 -55.15 36.55 11.95
N LEU A 91 -54.09 37.21 11.44
CA LEU A 91 -53.96 38.67 11.41
C LEU A 91 -55.13 39.36 10.75
N LYS A 92 -55.75 38.78 9.70
CA LYS A 92 -56.94 39.34 9.03
C LYS A 92 -58.19 39.37 9.89
N ASN A 93 -58.27 38.57 10.96
CA ASN A 93 -59.44 38.39 11.79
C ASN A 93 -59.30 38.98 13.20
N ILE A 94 -58.12 39.52 13.55
CA ILE A 94 -57.85 40.05 14.87
C ILE A 94 -58.39 41.45 15.03
N LYS A 95 -59.09 41.73 16.14
CA LYS A 95 -59.61 43.01 16.53
C LYS A 95 -58.86 43.68 17.69
N ASN A 96 -57.95 42.96 18.31
CA ASN A 96 -57.21 43.42 19.50
C ASN A 96 -55.79 43.84 19.11
N ASN A 97 -55.41 45.10 19.33
CA ASN A 97 -54.11 45.67 18.99
C ASN A 97 -52.90 44.94 19.67
N ARG A 98 -53.12 44.43 20.88
CA ARG A 98 -52.04 43.70 21.59
C ARG A 98 -51.73 42.33 20.95
N GLU A 99 -52.78 41.59 20.59
CA GLU A 99 -52.69 40.32 19.88
C GLU A 99 -52.12 40.51 18.46
N PHE A 100 -52.57 41.56 17.76
CA PHE A 100 -52.03 41.95 16.45
C PHE A 100 -50.53 42.20 16.50
N SER A 101 -50.04 43.02 17.47
CA SER A 101 -48.61 43.29 17.65
C SER A 101 -47.79 42.02 17.99
N SER A 102 -48.34 41.12 18.81
CA SER A 102 -47.66 39.85 19.17
C SER A 102 -47.54 38.97 17.93
N LEU A 103 -48.64 38.77 17.19
CA LEU A 103 -48.66 37.90 16.03
C LEU A 103 -47.80 38.41 14.87
N THR A 104 -47.73 39.75 14.70
CA THR A 104 -46.86 40.39 13.72
C THR A 104 -45.38 40.08 14.03
N LYS A 105 -44.97 40.15 15.31
CA LYS A 105 -43.60 39.80 15.71
C LYS A 105 -43.28 38.31 15.49
N GLU A 106 -44.23 37.42 15.77
CA GLU A 106 -44.05 35.99 15.49
C GLU A 106 -43.94 35.74 14.00
N LEU A 107 -44.71 36.42 13.18
CA LEU A 107 -44.64 36.32 11.71
C LEU A 107 -43.26 36.81 11.20
N GLU A 108 -42.80 37.97 11.66
CA GLU A 108 -41.47 38.50 11.35
C GLU A 108 -40.37 37.51 11.77
N TYR A 109 -40.46 36.94 12.97
CA TYR A 109 -39.53 35.98 13.47
C TYR A 109 -39.46 34.74 12.57
N LYS A 110 -40.61 34.16 12.20
CA LYS A 110 -40.68 32.99 11.30
C LYS A 110 -40.19 33.30 9.91
N THR A 111 -40.43 34.48 9.40
CA THR A 111 -39.90 34.93 8.10
C THR A 111 -38.36 35.03 8.12
N LEU A 112 -37.80 35.58 9.18
CA LEU A 112 -36.34 35.66 9.37
C LEU A 112 -35.71 34.28 9.56
N GLU A 113 -36.41 33.36 10.26
CA GLU A 113 -35.98 31.97 10.42
C GLU A 113 -35.88 31.25 9.08
N ILE A 114 -36.87 31.43 8.20
CA ILE A 114 -36.84 30.87 6.84
C ILE A 114 -35.64 31.41 6.06
N GLN A 115 -35.46 32.75 6.07
CA GLN A 115 -34.33 33.37 5.36
C GLN A 115 -32.97 32.89 5.87
N LEU A 116 -32.84 32.67 7.18
CA LEU A 116 -31.62 32.13 7.79
C LEU A 116 -31.37 30.69 7.35
N ASN A 117 -32.39 29.85 7.40
CA ASN A 117 -32.30 28.47 6.95
C ASN A 117 -31.98 28.37 5.46
N GLU A 118 -32.53 29.21 4.61
CA GLU A 118 -32.21 29.28 3.18
C GLU A 118 -30.73 29.62 2.93
N LYS A 119 -30.19 30.60 3.66
CA LYS A 119 -28.77 30.93 3.60
C LYS A 119 -27.91 29.75 4.04
N GLN A 120 -28.27 29.13 5.16
CA GLN A 120 -27.54 27.95 5.64
C GLN A 120 -27.61 26.77 4.67
N MET A 121 -28.75 26.53 4.02
CA MET A 121 -28.89 25.50 2.99
C MET A 121 -27.99 25.79 1.76
N THR A 122 -27.88 27.05 1.32
CA THR A 122 -26.94 27.39 0.22
C THR A 122 -25.46 27.14 0.61
N GLU A 123 -25.09 27.47 1.83
CA GLU A 123 -23.73 27.18 2.33
C GLU A 123 -23.46 25.68 2.45
N LEU A 124 -24.44 24.91 2.93
CA LEU A 124 -24.34 23.45 3.02
C LEU A 124 -24.28 22.80 1.63
N GLN A 125 -25.05 23.28 0.67
CA GLN A 125 -25.00 22.83 -0.72
C GLN A 125 -23.62 23.08 -1.36
N ALA A 126 -23.03 24.24 -1.12
CA ALA A 126 -21.67 24.52 -1.57
C ALA A 126 -20.62 23.55 -0.94
N LYS A 127 -20.79 23.22 0.36
CA LYS A 127 -19.98 22.21 1.04
C LYS A 127 -20.18 20.81 0.45
N THR A 128 -21.41 20.44 0.07
CA THR A 128 -21.71 19.16 -0.58
C THR A 128 -20.97 19.05 -1.90
N LEU A 129 -21.04 20.07 -2.76
CA LEU A 129 -20.32 20.07 -4.05
C LEU A 129 -18.82 19.88 -3.87
N HIS A 130 -18.22 20.60 -2.95
CA HIS A 130 -16.78 20.45 -2.68
C HIS A 130 -16.43 19.05 -2.13
N LYS A 131 -17.27 18.48 -1.25
CA LYS A 131 -17.07 17.11 -0.76
C LYS A 131 -17.21 16.08 -1.87
N ASP A 132 -18.17 16.25 -2.77
CA ASP A 132 -18.34 15.36 -3.93
C ASP A 132 -17.12 15.38 -4.85
N GLU A 133 -16.51 16.54 -5.09
CA GLU A 133 -15.27 16.66 -5.85
C GLU A 133 -14.15 15.85 -5.18
N VAL A 134 -13.94 16.06 -3.87
CA VAL A 134 -12.90 15.32 -3.11
C VAL A 134 -13.17 13.81 -3.10
N ILE A 135 -14.42 13.40 -2.95
CA ILE A 135 -14.82 11.97 -3.01
C ILE A 135 -14.50 11.38 -4.38
N ASN A 136 -14.76 12.10 -5.46
CA ASN A 136 -14.46 11.64 -6.81
C ASN A 136 -12.95 11.53 -7.05
N GLU A 137 -12.15 12.46 -6.53
CA GLU A 137 -10.69 12.35 -6.58
C GLU A 137 -10.17 11.12 -5.82
N VAL A 138 -10.69 10.88 -4.60
CA VAL A 138 -10.28 9.70 -3.82
C VAL A 138 -10.73 8.41 -4.50
N LYS A 139 -11.92 8.37 -5.11
CA LYS A 139 -12.39 7.22 -5.89
C LYS A 139 -11.47 6.93 -7.08
N ALA A 140 -11.02 7.95 -7.79
CA ALA A 140 -10.07 7.79 -8.88
C ALA A 140 -8.74 7.20 -8.36
N GLN A 141 -8.23 7.72 -7.23
CA GLN A 141 -7.01 7.17 -6.61
C GLN A 141 -7.17 5.71 -6.19
N VAL A 142 -8.34 5.33 -5.64
CA VAL A 142 -8.63 3.92 -5.30
C VAL A 142 -8.58 3.05 -6.54
N ALA A 143 -9.25 3.46 -7.62
CA ALA A 143 -9.28 2.71 -8.87
C ALA A 143 -7.88 2.52 -9.49
N ASP A 144 -7.07 3.58 -9.50
CA ASP A 144 -5.68 3.53 -9.99
C ASP A 144 -4.83 2.55 -9.17
N ARG A 145 -4.97 2.55 -7.83
CA ARG A 145 -4.24 1.63 -6.95
C ARG A 145 -4.71 0.19 -7.06
N GLU A 146 -6.00 -0.04 -7.25
CA GLU A 146 -6.55 -1.38 -7.52
C GLU A 146 -6.01 -1.96 -8.84
N GLU A 147 -5.90 -1.14 -9.88
CA GLU A 147 -5.31 -1.55 -11.15
C GLU A 147 -3.82 -1.88 -10.99
N GLU A 148 -3.06 -1.01 -10.31
CA GLU A 148 -1.64 -1.23 -10.01
C GLU A 148 -1.43 -2.53 -9.22
N LEU A 149 -2.23 -2.77 -8.18
CA LEU A 149 -2.20 -3.98 -7.38
C LEU A 149 -2.48 -5.23 -8.22
N ALA A 150 -3.47 -5.16 -9.11
CA ALA A 150 -3.81 -6.26 -10.01
C ALA A 150 -2.67 -6.60 -10.98
N ILE A 151 -1.94 -5.59 -11.49
CA ILE A 151 -0.76 -5.77 -12.35
C ILE A 151 0.37 -6.41 -11.55
N LYS A 152 0.71 -5.87 -10.37
CA LYS A 152 1.78 -6.39 -9.50
C LYS A 152 1.53 -7.84 -9.07
N ASN A 153 0.31 -8.20 -8.73
CA ASN A 153 -0.07 -9.58 -8.40
C ASN A 153 0.12 -10.54 -9.59
N LYS A 154 -0.19 -10.11 -10.82
CA LYS A 154 0.05 -10.90 -12.02
C LYS A 154 1.54 -11.07 -12.30
N GLU A 155 2.33 -10.01 -12.14
CA GLU A 155 3.79 -10.04 -12.28
C GLU A 155 4.41 -11.00 -11.27
N LEU A 156 4.02 -10.93 -10.00
CA LEU A 156 4.48 -11.84 -8.96
C LEU A 156 4.16 -13.30 -9.32
N ALA A 157 2.93 -13.58 -9.73
CA ALA A 157 2.53 -14.94 -10.11
C ALA A 157 3.32 -15.48 -11.32
N ALA A 158 3.64 -14.62 -12.30
CA ALA A 158 4.45 -14.96 -13.45
C ALA A 158 5.90 -15.25 -13.04
N ILE A 159 6.52 -14.37 -12.27
CA ILE A 159 7.90 -14.51 -11.79
C ILE A 159 8.06 -15.75 -10.91
N VAL A 160 7.12 -15.98 -9.98
CA VAL A 160 7.16 -17.18 -9.13
C VAL A 160 7.11 -18.45 -9.98
N LYS A 161 6.24 -18.50 -10.98
CA LYS A 161 6.09 -19.67 -11.88
C LYS A 161 7.33 -19.91 -12.75
N GLU A 162 7.94 -18.85 -13.25
CA GLU A 162 9.14 -18.92 -14.09
C GLU A 162 10.35 -19.32 -13.27
N THR A 163 10.58 -18.60 -12.16
CA THR A 163 11.75 -18.80 -11.30
C THR A 163 11.72 -20.10 -10.50
N GLU A 164 10.54 -20.70 -10.26
CA GLU A 164 10.46 -21.98 -9.56
C GLU A 164 11.16 -23.13 -10.31
N LYS A 165 11.07 -23.13 -11.64
CA LYS A 165 11.74 -24.13 -12.49
C LYS A 165 13.24 -23.90 -12.51
N GLU A 166 13.65 -22.63 -12.61
CA GLU A 166 15.07 -22.26 -12.60
C GLU A 166 15.72 -22.56 -11.26
N GLU A 167 15.08 -22.19 -10.16
CA GLU A 167 15.57 -22.46 -8.81
C GLU A 167 15.77 -23.98 -8.59
N LYS A 168 14.78 -24.81 -8.97
CA LYS A 168 14.89 -26.26 -8.87
C LYS A 168 16.04 -26.84 -9.72
N ALA A 169 16.26 -26.26 -10.91
CA ALA A 169 17.37 -26.66 -11.76
C ALA A 169 18.73 -26.25 -11.19
N LEU A 170 18.84 -25.02 -10.65
CA LEU A 170 20.05 -24.50 -10.01
C LEU A 170 20.37 -25.25 -8.71
N MET A 171 19.36 -25.55 -7.89
CA MET A 171 19.56 -26.36 -6.67
C MET A 171 20.12 -27.75 -6.99
N LYS A 172 19.60 -28.43 -8.04
CA LYS A 172 20.16 -29.71 -8.48
C LYS A 172 21.61 -29.58 -8.96
N LYS A 173 21.97 -28.48 -9.63
CA LYS A 173 23.35 -28.21 -10.04
C LYS A 173 24.23 -27.92 -8.82
N SER A 174 23.72 -27.14 -7.84
CA SER A 174 24.45 -26.89 -6.58
C SER A 174 24.73 -28.18 -5.81
N GLU A 175 23.74 -29.07 -5.67
CA GLU A 175 23.94 -30.38 -5.01
C GLU A 175 25.02 -31.22 -5.71
N LYS A 176 24.96 -31.34 -7.04
CA LYS A 176 26.01 -32.04 -7.81
C LYS A 176 27.39 -31.40 -7.66
N ALA A 177 27.45 -30.06 -7.60
CA ALA A 177 28.70 -29.35 -7.37
C ALA A 177 29.27 -29.60 -5.95
N LYS A 178 28.40 -29.71 -4.94
CA LYS A 178 28.78 -30.05 -3.57
C LYS A 178 29.37 -31.45 -3.43
N GLU A 179 28.88 -32.43 -4.19
CA GLU A 179 29.39 -33.81 -4.17
C GLU A 179 30.88 -33.92 -4.59
N ILE A 180 31.35 -32.98 -5.42
CA ILE A 180 32.74 -32.96 -5.93
C ILE A 180 33.68 -32.27 -4.93
N ILE A 181 33.15 -31.50 -3.97
CA ILE A 181 33.91 -30.67 -3.05
C ILE A 181 34.15 -31.46 -1.73
N GLU A 182 35.36 -31.36 -1.18
CA GLU A 182 35.69 -31.94 0.10
C GLU A 182 34.84 -31.34 1.24
N GLU A 183 34.27 -32.18 2.10
CA GLU A 183 33.34 -31.81 3.16
C GLU A 183 33.85 -30.67 4.06
N ARG A 184 35.17 -30.71 4.40
CA ARG A 184 35.82 -29.66 5.21
C ARG A 184 35.82 -28.30 4.51
N LEU A 185 36.05 -28.27 3.21
CA LEU A 185 36.04 -27.05 2.40
C LEU A 185 34.59 -26.51 2.23
N LEU A 186 33.65 -27.42 2.04
CA LEU A 186 32.21 -27.06 1.94
C LEU A 186 31.71 -26.48 3.26
N ALA A 187 32.08 -27.04 4.42
CA ALA A 187 31.72 -26.49 5.73
C ALA A 187 32.29 -25.07 5.93
N SER A 188 33.55 -24.85 5.51
CA SER A 188 34.19 -23.53 5.58
C SER A 188 33.52 -22.52 4.65
N TYR A 189 33.20 -22.93 3.43
CA TYR A 189 32.44 -22.14 2.46
C TYR A 189 31.09 -21.70 3.02
N ASN A 190 30.27 -22.63 3.52
CA ASN A 190 28.97 -22.35 4.08
C ASN A 190 29.02 -21.38 5.27
N ARG A 191 30.02 -21.55 6.15
CA ARG A 191 30.27 -20.69 7.31
C ARG A 191 30.64 -19.26 6.91
N ILE A 192 31.44 -19.07 5.87
CA ILE A 192 31.81 -17.74 5.38
C ILE A 192 30.62 -17.10 4.69
N ARG A 193 29.95 -17.84 3.80
CA ARG A 193 28.79 -17.37 3.05
C ARG A 193 27.66 -16.88 3.95
N SER A 194 27.35 -17.60 5.04
CA SER A 194 26.31 -17.21 5.99
C SER A 194 26.63 -15.95 6.80
N LYS A 195 27.89 -15.54 6.88
CA LYS A 195 28.34 -14.35 7.62
C LYS A 195 28.51 -13.11 6.74
N THR A 196 28.58 -13.28 5.42
CA THR A 196 28.73 -12.17 4.46
C THR A 196 27.38 -11.70 3.96
N LYS A 197 27.18 -10.38 3.90
CA LYS A 197 25.89 -9.78 3.46
C LYS A 197 25.49 -10.18 2.04
N ASN A 198 26.47 -10.38 1.16
CA ASN A 198 26.28 -10.72 -0.27
C ASN A 198 26.49 -12.20 -0.57
N GLY A 199 26.64 -13.06 0.46
CA GLY A 199 26.85 -14.49 0.25
C GLY A 199 28.15 -14.85 -0.49
N ILE A 200 29.12 -13.95 -0.60
CA ILE A 200 30.39 -14.17 -1.31
C ILE A 200 31.39 -14.76 -0.34
N ALA A 201 31.84 -16.01 -0.60
CA ALA A 201 32.82 -16.73 0.20
C ALA A 201 34.16 -16.90 -0.52
N VAL A 202 34.16 -16.85 -1.86
CA VAL A 202 35.33 -17.02 -2.71
C VAL A 202 35.45 -15.77 -3.60
N VAL A 203 36.62 -15.12 -3.55
CA VAL A 203 36.89 -13.91 -4.33
C VAL A 203 38.13 -14.11 -5.21
N SER A 204 38.12 -13.45 -6.37
CA SER A 204 39.33 -13.36 -7.19
C SER A 204 40.28 -12.32 -6.58
N ILE A 205 41.54 -12.63 -6.58
CA ILE A 205 42.60 -11.73 -6.09
C ILE A 205 43.40 -11.26 -7.30
N GLU A 206 43.41 -9.97 -7.59
CA GLU A 206 44.30 -9.34 -8.52
C GLU A 206 45.36 -8.56 -7.73
N ARG A 207 46.60 -9.06 -7.77
CA ARG A 207 47.79 -8.55 -7.07
C ARG A 207 47.61 -8.42 -5.56
N GLU A 208 47.25 -7.26 -5.02
CA GLU A 208 47.22 -7.01 -3.56
C GLU A 208 45.82 -6.72 -3.04
N ALA A 209 44.78 -6.82 -3.86
CA ALA A 209 43.40 -6.54 -3.48
C ALA A 209 42.46 -7.67 -3.88
N SER A 210 41.53 -8.00 -2.98
CA SER A 210 40.36 -8.83 -3.32
C SER A 210 39.12 -7.97 -3.58
N GLU A 211 38.24 -8.41 -4.45
CA GLU A 211 36.92 -7.80 -4.61
C GLU A 211 36.15 -7.87 -3.27
N GLY A 212 36.19 -6.78 -2.51
CA GLY A 212 35.48 -6.64 -1.24
C GLY A 212 36.31 -6.67 0.04
N TYR A 213 37.58 -7.10 0.00
CA TYR A 213 38.49 -7.04 1.15
C TYR A 213 39.89 -6.64 0.74
N LYS A 214 40.48 -5.63 1.40
CA LYS A 214 41.91 -5.34 1.28
C LYS A 214 42.67 -6.41 2.05
N ILE A 215 43.46 -7.26 1.36
CA ILE A 215 44.38 -8.20 1.98
C ILE A 215 45.68 -7.45 2.23
N PRO A 216 46.15 -7.31 3.47
CA PRO A 216 47.44 -6.68 3.74
C PRO A 216 48.56 -7.51 3.10
N PRO A 217 49.61 -6.89 2.56
CA PRO A 217 50.75 -7.60 2.01
C PRO A 217 51.35 -8.51 3.09
N GLN A 218 51.51 -9.78 2.77
CA GLN A 218 52.25 -10.69 3.64
C GLN A 218 53.75 -10.33 3.56
N ARG A 219 54.31 -9.95 4.70
CA ARG A 219 55.77 -9.76 4.87
C ARG A 219 56.49 -11.09 4.90
#